data_9f9ec7c9a7dc1c581e00efc266246768
#
_entry.id   9f9ec7c9a7dc1c581e00efc266246768
#
_cell.length_a   1.000
_cell.length_b   1.000
_cell.length_c   1.000
_cell.angle_alpha   90.00
_cell.angle_beta   90.00
_cell.angle_gamma   90.00
#
_symmetry.space_group_name_H-M   'P 1'
#
loop_
_entity.id
_entity.type
_entity.pdbx_description
1 polymer ?
#
loop_
_entity_poly.entity_id
_entity_poly.type
_entity_poly.pdbx_seq_one_letter_code
_entity_poly.pdbx_strand_id
1 'polypeptide(L)'
;LQQLLSTEHLQVLRSERSIVEETRVQLARLNAEDEDIALLKRSLEQLDELFLLVVVGEFNAGKTAFLNAMLGSKLLPEGVTPTTARIHLLRHGDTQRHERVGDDYDVVYLPVEWLREINLVDTPGTNAVVQRHQQITEHFVPRSDLVLFVTSADRPFSESERAFLERIREWGKKVVIVVNKIDLIEAPADRQTILDFVRDNARTLLGIDPQIFPVSARLAQQARAAAGEGRAPSGPAWEASLFSPLETYLLETLDTGERWRLKLENPLGVASKLLDKYIAIVSERQALLKSDFETLDTIDEQLAAYEQDMQRDFQYQFARVDNVLYAMAERGDKFFDETMRLTRIIDLMNGAKISAAFDREVIAATSRDLERHVNGLM
;
A
#
# COMPACT_ATOMS: atom_id res chain seq x y z
N LEU A 1 24.49 16.15 13.90
CA LEU A 1 24.61 15.33 12.70
C LEU A 1 25.24 16.09 11.52
N GLN A 2 24.78 17.30 11.19
CA GLN A 2 25.27 18.10 10.04
C GLN A 2 26.74 18.50 10.09
N GLN A 3 27.38 18.48 11.24
CA GLN A 3 28.82 18.85 11.40
C GLN A 3 29.82 17.74 11.03
N LEU A 4 29.33 16.52 10.77
CA LEU A 4 30.18 15.35 10.46
C LEU A 4 30.05 14.89 8.98
N LEU A 5 29.24 15.56 8.17
CA LEU A 5 28.93 15.15 6.80
C LEU A 5 29.86 15.81 5.78
N SER A 6 30.35 15.01 4.83
CA SER A 6 31.02 15.53 3.64
C SER A 6 30.02 16.28 2.72
N THR A 7 30.55 17.16 1.86
CA THR A 7 29.74 17.91 0.90
C THR A 7 28.92 16.98 -0.01
N GLU A 8 29.46 15.82 -0.36
CA GLU A 8 28.79 14.80 -1.17
C GLU A 8 27.60 14.17 -0.42
N HIS A 9 27.77 13.82 0.85
CA HIS A 9 26.67 13.30 1.68
C HIS A 9 25.53 14.31 1.82
N LEU A 10 25.83 15.59 1.95
CA LEU A 10 24.81 16.65 2.00
C LEU A 10 24.07 16.82 0.69
N GLN A 11 24.69 16.59 -0.46
CA GLN A 11 24.02 16.62 -1.76
C GLN A 11 23.06 15.43 -1.91
N VAL A 12 23.48 14.21 -1.57
CA VAL A 12 22.64 13.02 -1.61
C VAL A 12 21.42 13.20 -0.71
N LEU A 13 21.61 13.67 0.53
CA LEU A 13 20.53 13.95 1.47
C LEU A 13 19.50 14.95 0.91
N ARG A 14 19.96 16.01 0.25
CA ARG A 14 19.06 17.01 -0.36
C ARG A 14 18.27 16.43 -1.51
N SER A 15 18.92 15.63 -2.37
CA SER A 15 18.25 14.97 -3.49
C SER A 15 17.19 14.00 -3.01
N GLU A 16 17.50 13.21 -2.00
CA GLU A 16 16.58 12.27 -1.40
C GLU A 16 15.36 12.95 -0.78
N ARG A 17 15.59 14.00 0.03
CA ARG A 17 14.51 14.82 0.59
C ARG A 17 13.58 15.36 -0.51
N SER A 18 14.16 15.83 -1.62
CA SER A 18 13.38 16.35 -2.74
C SER A 18 12.50 15.27 -3.36
N ILE A 19 13.06 14.07 -3.58
CA ILE A 19 12.32 12.93 -4.17
C ILE A 19 11.17 12.49 -3.25
N VAL A 20 11.44 12.30 -1.96
CA VAL A 20 10.42 11.84 -1.00
C VAL A 20 9.33 12.91 -0.80
N GLU A 21 9.72 14.20 -0.77
CA GLU A 21 8.76 15.30 -0.65
C GLU A 21 7.90 15.43 -1.92
N GLU A 22 8.49 15.26 -3.10
CA GLU A 22 7.75 15.22 -4.36
C GLU A 22 6.77 14.05 -4.38
N THR A 23 7.21 12.87 -3.97
CA THR A 23 6.34 11.69 -3.81
C THR A 23 5.16 11.99 -2.89
N ARG A 24 5.40 12.62 -1.73
CA ARG A 24 4.36 13.02 -0.78
C ARG A 24 3.33 13.96 -1.44
N VAL A 25 3.79 14.94 -2.21
CA VAL A 25 2.92 15.89 -2.93
C VAL A 25 2.08 15.17 -3.98
N GLN A 26 2.67 14.24 -4.75
CA GLN A 26 1.93 13.48 -5.76
C GLN A 26 0.89 12.55 -5.14
N LEU A 27 1.24 11.85 -4.06
CA LEU A 27 0.30 11.00 -3.34
C LEU A 27 -0.87 11.80 -2.73
N ALA A 28 -0.60 13.01 -2.21
CA ALA A 28 -1.65 13.92 -1.75
C ALA A 28 -2.62 14.32 -2.89
N ARG A 29 -2.13 14.53 -4.11
CA ARG A 29 -2.97 14.80 -5.30
C ARG A 29 -3.82 13.61 -5.71
N LEU A 30 -3.39 12.40 -5.42
CA LEU A 30 -4.14 11.16 -5.66
C LEU A 30 -5.16 10.86 -4.56
N ASN A 31 -5.33 11.76 -3.57
CA ASN A 31 -6.14 11.56 -2.37
C ASN A 31 -5.71 10.32 -1.59
N ALA A 32 -4.40 10.16 -1.40
CA ALA A 32 -3.84 9.12 -0.55
C ALA A 32 -4.33 9.27 0.91
N GLU A 33 -4.34 8.17 1.65
CA GLU A 33 -4.72 8.14 3.05
C GLU A 33 -3.83 9.07 3.89
N ASP A 34 -4.42 9.79 4.84
CA ASP A 34 -3.69 10.73 5.70
C ASP A 34 -2.57 10.05 6.49
N GLU A 35 -2.74 8.77 6.83
CA GLU A 35 -1.73 7.96 7.52
C GLU A 35 -0.50 7.72 6.64
N ASP A 36 -0.68 7.46 5.35
CA ASP A 36 0.41 7.25 4.39
C ASP A 36 1.20 8.55 4.16
N ILE A 37 0.49 9.67 4.04
CA ILE A 37 1.12 11.00 3.94
C ILE A 37 1.90 11.35 5.21
N ALA A 38 1.33 11.06 6.39
CA ALA A 38 1.98 11.27 7.67
C ALA A 38 3.22 10.35 7.84
N LEU A 39 3.18 9.14 7.30
CA LEU A 39 4.30 8.19 7.32
C LEU A 39 5.49 8.74 6.52
N LEU A 40 5.27 9.24 5.30
CA LEU A 40 6.33 9.88 4.51
C LEU A 40 6.92 11.10 5.22
N LYS A 41 6.07 11.93 5.83
CA LYS A 41 6.54 13.07 6.60
C LYS A 41 7.44 12.64 7.77
N ARG A 42 7.02 11.64 8.54
CA ARG A 42 7.83 11.09 9.64
C ARG A 42 9.14 10.49 9.15
N SER A 43 9.14 9.83 7.99
CA SER A 43 10.38 9.27 7.39
C SER A 43 11.36 10.37 7.01
N LEU A 44 10.88 11.53 6.53
CA LEU A 44 11.73 12.70 6.29
C LEU A 44 12.30 13.31 7.58
N GLU A 45 11.48 13.42 8.63
CA GLU A 45 11.90 13.91 9.94
C GLU A 45 12.98 12.99 10.55
N GLN A 46 12.87 11.67 10.30
CA GLN A 46 13.82 10.66 10.76
C GLN A 46 15.25 10.87 10.21
N LEU A 47 15.39 11.46 9.01
CA LEU A 47 16.71 11.75 8.44
C LEU A 47 17.56 12.69 9.33
N ASP A 48 16.93 13.50 10.16
CA ASP A 48 17.59 14.42 11.08
C ASP A 48 17.87 13.80 12.46
N GLU A 49 17.26 12.63 12.73
CA GLU A 49 17.46 11.92 14.00
C GLU A 49 18.74 11.05 13.98
N LEU A 50 19.13 10.54 15.13
CA LEU A 50 20.19 9.54 15.23
C LEU A 50 19.76 8.22 14.56
N PHE A 51 20.74 7.36 14.26
CA PHE A 51 20.50 6.02 13.72
C PHE A 51 19.54 5.24 14.63
N LEU A 52 18.47 4.70 14.09
CA LEU A 52 17.41 4.02 14.84
C LEU A 52 17.51 2.50 14.70
N LEU A 53 17.94 1.86 15.78
CA LEU A 53 17.99 0.41 15.91
C LEU A 53 16.75 -0.09 16.63
N VAL A 54 15.98 -0.98 16.01
CA VAL A 54 14.76 -1.52 16.61
C VAL A 54 14.95 -3.00 16.92
N VAL A 55 14.79 -3.38 18.20
CA VAL A 55 14.93 -4.75 18.67
C VAL A 55 13.54 -5.38 18.80
N VAL A 56 13.33 -6.46 18.07
CA VAL A 56 12.05 -7.17 17.99
C VAL A 56 12.27 -8.66 18.21
N GLY A 57 11.21 -9.39 18.52
CA GLY A 57 11.23 -10.83 18.70
C GLY A 57 10.16 -11.29 19.68
N GLU A 58 10.00 -12.60 19.83
CA GLU A 58 8.98 -13.18 20.68
C GLU A 58 9.23 -12.93 22.17
N PHE A 59 8.16 -12.99 22.97
CA PHE A 59 8.28 -13.07 24.42
C PHE A 59 9.14 -14.28 24.77
N ASN A 60 10.02 -14.17 25.74
CA ASN A 60 11.01 -15.20 26.10
C ASN A 60 12.16 -15.45 25.09
N ALA A 61 12.25 -14.79 23.97
CA ALA A 61 13.49 -14.82 23.15
C ALA A 61 14.68 -14.22 23.88
N GLY A 62 14.46 -13.54 25.00
CA GLY A 62 15.48 -12.95 25.85
C GLY A 62 15.94 -11.58 25.37
N LYS A 63 15.06 -10.78 24.73
CA LYS A 63 15.35 -9.42 24.25
C LYS A 63 15.94 -8.51 25.33
N THR A 64 15.26 -8.41 26.47
CA THR A 64 15.73 -7.54 27.57
C THR A 64 17.08 -7.98 28.12
N ALA A 65 17.30 -9.30 28.26
CA ALA A 65 18.60 -9.82 28.64
C ALA A 65 19.69 -9.52 27.58
N PHE A 66 19.35 -9.64 26.30
CA PHE A 66 20.19 -9.26 25.19
C PHE A 66 20.53 -7.77 25.21
N LEU A 67 19.53 -6.92 25.41
CA LEU A 67 19.74 -5.48 25.53
C LEU A 67 20.60 -5.10 26.72
N ASN A 68 20.37 -5.69 27.89
CA ASN A 68 21.24 -5.48 29.05
C ASN A 68 22.68 -5.93 28.80
N ALA A 69 22.86 -7.04 28.06
CA ALA A 69 24.20 -7.46 27.62
C ALA A 69 24.85 -6.42 26.69
N MET A 70 24.10 -5.86 25.74
CA MET A 70 24.60 -4.78 24.87
C MET A 70 24.91 -3.48 25.62
N LEU A 71 24.03 -3.09 26.55
CA LEU A 71 24.19 -1.87 27.35
C LEU A 71 25.36 -1.96 28.36
N GLY A 72 25.86 -3.17 28.59
CA GLY A 72 26.99 -3.40 29.47
C GLY A 72 26.65 -3.57 30.95
N SER A 73 25.40 -3.35 31.34
CA SER A 73 24.88 -3.50 32.69
C SER A 73 23.35 -3.74 32.71
N LYS A 74 22.82 -4.20 33.86
CA LYS A 74 21.38 -4.43 34.04
C LYS A 74 20.62 -3.13 34.23
N LEU A 75 20.39 -2.40 33.16
CA LEU A 75 19.67 -1.12 33.17
C LEU A 75 18.16 -1.28 32.93
N LEU A 76 17.78 -2.36 32.26
CA LEU A 76 16.39 -2.67 31.97
C LEU A 76 15.87 -3.80 32.88
N PRO A 77 14.64 -3.72 33.41
CA PRO A 77 14.08 -4.74 34.28
C PRO A 77 13.84 -6.06 33.51
N GLU A 78 14.37 -7.14 34.00
CA GLU A 78 14.16 -8.50 33.49
C GLU A 78 13.16 -9.25 34.37
N GLY A 79 12.28 -10.06 33.78
CA GLY A 79 11.31 -10.87 34.54
C GLY A 79 10.71 -11.99 33.72
N VAL A 80 10.14 -12.98 34.43
CA VAL A 80 9.46 -14.14 33.87
C VAL A 80 8.04 -13.78 33.37
N THR A 81 7.50 -12.68 33.88
CA THR A 81 6.25 -12.06 33.39
C THR A 81 6.59 -10.92 32.42
N PRO A 82 5.65 -10.51 31.54
CA PRO A 82 5.89 -9.39 30.64
C PRO A 82 6.28 -8.14 31.43
N THR A 83 7.58 -7.84 31.50
CA THR A 83 8.14 -6.72 32.24
C THR A 83 8.08 -5.44 31.41
N THR A 84 8.09 -5.57 30.09
CA THR A 84 7.98 -4.46 29.16
C THR A 84 6.55 -4.36 28.68
N ALA A 85 5.73 -3.54 29.32
CA ALA A 85 4.35 -3.30 28.93
C ALA A 85 4.23 -2.23 27.83
N ARG A 86 5.25 -1.39 27.66
CA ARG A 86 5.32 -0.26 26.72
C ARG A 86 6.59 -0.37 25.88
N ILE A 87 6.60 0.31 24.74
CA ILE A 87 7.80 0.45 23.92
C ILE A 87 8.74 1.44 24.62
N HIS A 88 10.03 1.10 24.73
CA HIS A 88 11.03 1.98 25.31
C HIS A 88 11.99 2.48 24.20
N LEU A 89 12.07 3.78 24.04
CA LEU A 89 13.10 4.44 23.23
C LEU A 89 14.28 4.78 24.13
N LEU A 90 15.38 4.06 23.98
CA LEU A 90 16.59 4.26 24.76
C LEU A 90 17.48 5.31 24.08
N ARG A 91 17.87 6.32 24.83
CA ARG A 91 18.72 7.45 24.38
C ARG A 91 19.86 7.68 25.35
N HIS A 92 20.91 8.33 24.87
CA HIS A 92 21.96 8.77 25.75
C HIS A 92 21.47 9.84 26.73
N GLY A 93 21.94 9.76 27.97
CA GLY A 93 21.76 10.77 29.00
C GLY A 93 22.78 10.59 30.10
N ASP A 94 23.22 11.67 30.74
CA ASP A 94 24.26 11.62 31.79
C ASP A 94 23.80 10.84 33.03
N THR A 95 22.49 10.74 33.23
CA THR A 95 21.88 9.97 34.33
C THR A 95 20.69 9.17 33.83
N GLN A 96 20.43 8.05 34.48
CA GLN A 96 19.24 7.26 34.17
C GLN A 96 17.96 8.04 34.50
N ARG A 97 17.11 8.27 33.49
CA ARG A 97 15.85 9.00 33.62
C ARG A 97 14.80 8.37 32.72
N HIS A 98 13.59 8.32 33.21
CA HIS A 98 12.43 7.88 32.44
C HIS A 98 11.52 9.08 32.18
N GLU A 99 11.09 9.21 30.93
CA GLU A 99 10.17 10.24 30.48
C GLU A 99 9.03 9.59 29.71
N ARG A 100 7.80 9.83 30.15
CA ARG A 100 6.61 9.31 29.50
C ARG A 100 6.24 10.21 28.32
N VAL A 101 6.18 9.65 27.12
CA VAL A 101 5.81 10.38 25.91
C VAL A 101 4.49 9.81 25.36
N GLY A 102 3.41 10.50 25.63
CA GLY A 102 2.08 10.07 25.21
C GLY A 102 1.67 8.71 25.79
N ASP A 103 0.81 8.01 25.07
CA ASP A 103 0.30 6.70 25.46
C ASP A 103 1.07 5.53 24.82
N ASP A 104 1.89 5.77 23.80
CA ASP A 104 2.49 4.75 22.97
C ASP A 104 3.86 4.26 23.46
N TYR A 105 4.74 5.14 23.92
CA TYR A 105 6.10 4.77 24.32
C TYR A 105 6.65 5.66 25.44
N ASP A 106 7.70 5.16 26.08
CA ASP A 106 8.48 5.88 27.08
C ASP A 106 9.89 6.12 26.54
N VAL A 107 10.49 7.28 26.86
CA VAL A 107 11.91 7.55 26.60
C VAL A 107 12.71 7.26 27.84
N VAL A 108 13.73 6.41 27.70
CA VAL A 108 14.64 6.04 28.79
C VAL A 108 16.02 6.58 28.45
N TYR A 109 16.50 7.50 29.24
CA TYR A 109 17.86 8.03 29.11
C TYR A 109 18.82 7.18 29.93
N LEU A 110 19.95 6.80 29.34
CA LEU A 110 20.95 5.91 29.94
C LEU A 110 22.35 6.46 29.75
N PRO A 111 23.25 6.33 30.75
CA PRO A 111 24.63 6.79 30.66
C PRO A 111 25.52 5.79 29.90
N VAL A 112 25.13 5.52 28.65
CA VAL A 112 25.81 4.58 27.74
C VAL A 112 26.35 5.35 26.54
N GLU A 113 27.67 5.33 26.33
CA GLU A 113 28.34 6.22 25.40
C GLU A 113 27.89 6.03 23.94
N TRP A 114 27.76 4.80 23.45
CA TRP A 114 27.36 4.55 22.06
C TRP A 114 25.90 4.97 21.76
N LEU A 115 25.07 5.19 22.77
CA LEU A 115 23.71 5.78 22.58
C LEU A 115 23.76 7.27 22.17
N ARG A 116 24.94 7.92 22.15
CA ARG A 116 25.10 9.25 21.55
C ARG A 116 24.93 9.25 20.05
N GLU A 117 25.14 8.10 19.41
CA GLU A 117 25.11 7.95 17.96
C GLU A 117 23.90 7.12 17.49
N ILE A 118 23.38 6.24 18.34
CA ILE A 118 22.33 5.27 18.00
C ILE A 118 21.20 5.38 19.02
N ASN A 119 20.00 5.58 18.54
CA ASN A 119 18.78 5.38 19.32
C ASN A 119 18.38 3.90 19.27
N LEU A 120 17.97 3.34 20.40
CA LEU A 120 17.58 1.93 20.48
C LEU A 120 16.13 1.81 20.94
N VAL A 121 15.34 1.03 20.22
CA VAL A 121 13.95 0.74 20.59
C VAL A 121 13.86 -0.67 21.15
N ASP A 122 13.47 -0.78 22.44
CA ASP A 122 13.07 -2.05 23.07
C ASP A 122 11.56 -2.23 22.91
N THR A 123 11.19 -3.35 22.33
CA THR A 123 9.76 -3.66 22.09
C THR A 123 9.27 -4.74 23.05
N PRO A 124 8.01 -4.64 23.56
CA PRO A 124 7.40 -5.73 24.29
C PRO A 124 7.36 -7.01 23.44
N GLY A 125 7.48 -8.17 24.11
CA GLY A 125 7.44 -9.47 23.42
C GLY A 125 6.12 -9.72 22.71
N THR A 126 6.20 -10.34 21.55
CA THR A 126 5.12 -10.46 20.56
C THR A 126 3.88 -11.25 20.99
N ASN A 127 3.90 -11.97 22.09
CA ASN A 127 2.71 -12.69 22.63
C ASN A 127 1.77 -11.83 23.48
N ALA A 128 2.11 -10.55 23.70
CA ALA A 128 1.28 -9.63 24.48
C ALA A 128 0.40 -8.78 23.57
N VAL A 129 -0.72 -9.36 23.09
CA VAL A 129 -1.80 -8.69 22.35
C VAL A 129 -1.49 -8.31 20.90
N VAL A 130 -2.28 -8.81 19.97
CA VAL A 130 -2.25 -8.57 18.52
C VAL A 130 -2.14 -7.07 18.15
N GLN A 131 -2.75 -6.18 18.92
CA GLN A 131 -2.71 -4.73 18.71
C GLN A 131 -1.30 -4.11 18.89
N ARG A 132 -0.43 -4.67 19.74
CA ARG A 132 0.92 -4.13 19.97
C ARG A 132 1.91 -4.52 18.87
N HIS A 133 1.72 -5.70 18.26
CA HIS A 133 2.45 -6.08 17.06
C HIS A 133 2.20 -5.09 15.93
N GLN A 134 0.95 -4.69 15.79
CA GLN A 134 0.53 -3.74 14.79
C GLN A 134 1.19 -2.38 15.02
N GLN A 135 1.20 -1.86 16.25
CA GLN A 135 1.87 -0.60 16.59
C GLN A 135 3.39 -0.63 16.29
N ILE A 136 4.08 -1.73 16.65
CA ILE A 136 5.51 -1.87 16.37
C ILE A 136 5.76 -1.88 14.86
N THR A 137 4.97 -2.66 14.12
CA THR A 137 5.15 -2.84 12.67
C THR A 137 4.75 -1.59 11.88
N GLU A 138 3.76 -0.85 12.35
CA GLU A 138 3.25 0.34 11.65
C GLU A 138 3.96 1.64 12.05
N HIS A 139 4.46 1.74 13.29
CA HIS A 139 5.05 2.98 13.78
C HIS A 139 6.58 2.97 13.90
N PHE A 140 7.18 1.85 14.28
CA PHE A 140 8.63 1.79 14.54
C PHE A 140 9.42 1.08 13.44
N VAL A 141 8.92 -0.03 12.87
CA VAL A 141 9.62 -0.72 11.77
C VAL A 141 9.81 0.19 10.55
N PRO A 142 8.79 0.93 10.07
CA PRO A 142 8.99 1.84 8.94
C PRO A 142 10.05 2.92 9.18
N ARG A 143 10.25 3.31 10.43
CA ARG A 143 11.21 4.33 10.84
C ARG A 143 12.60 3.76 11.18
N SER A 144 12.72 2.44 11.36
CA SER A 144 13.97 1.81 11.72
C SER A 144 14.99 1.89 10.58
N ASP A 145 16.25 2.17 10.92
CA ASP A 145 17.37 2.08 9.98
C ASP A 145 17.93 0.65 9.97
N LEU A 146 17.80 -0.08 11.08
CA LEU A 146 18.16 -1.48 11.22
C LEU A 146 17.21 -2.19 12.19
N VAL A 147 16.79 -3.40 11.85
CA VAL A 147 16.00 -4.26 12.72
C VAL A 147 16.87 -5.41 13.25
N LEU A 148 16.99 -5.53 14.57
CA LEU A 148 17.53 -6.71 15.24
C LEU A 148 16.39 -7.65 15.61
N PHE A 149 16.30 -8.75 14.90
CA PHE A 149 15.31 -9.79 15.16
C PHE A 149 15.91 -10.85 16.09
N VAL A 150 15.45 -10.86 17.34
CA VAL A 150 15.94 -11.77 18.39
C VAL A 150 15.01 -12.97 18.47
N THR A 151 15.52 -14.15 18.13
CA THR A 151 14.86 -15.44 18.30
C THR A 151 15.62 -16.32 19.29
N SER A 152 14.99 -17.36 19.82
CA SER A 152 15.61 -18.26 20.79
C SER A 152 16.09 -19.55 20.14
N ALA A 153 17.29 -20.03 20.48
CA ALA A 153 17.89 -21.23 19.92
C ALA A 153 17.05 -22.51 20.22
N ASP A 154 16.32 -22.53 21.33
CA ASP A 154 15.47 -23.68 21.71
C ASP A 154 14.15 -23.76 20.90
N ARG A 155 13.69 -22.64 20.33
CA ARG A 155 12.48 -22.57 19.51
C ARG A 155 12.60 -21.45 18.47
N PRO A 156 13.45 -21.62 17.46
CA PRO A 156 13.62 -20.58 16.45
C PRO A 156 12.45 -20.58 15.46
N PHE A 157 12.03 -19.39 15.04
CA PHE A 157 10.99 -19.17 14.04
C PHE A 157 9.63 -19.80 14.37
N SER A 158 9.07 -19.41 15.52
CA SER A 158 7.67 -19.68 15.83
C SER A 158 6.75 -19.09 14.74
N GLU A 159 5.51 -19.54 14.68
CA GLU A 159 4.54 -19.05 13.69
C GLU A 159 4.35 -17.52 13.78
N SER A 160 4.30 -16.98 15.01
CA SER A 160 4.22 -15.53 15.24
C SER A 160 5.46 -14.78 14.76
N GLU A 161 6.65 -15.34 14.93
CA GLU A 161 7.90 -14.77 14.45
C GLU A 161 7.97 -14.77 12.91
N ARG A 162 7.52 -15.84 12.26
CA ARG A 162 7.45 -15.94 10.80
C ARG A 162 6.52 -14.86 10.22
N ALA A 163 5.29 -14.77 10.72
CA ALA A 163 4.34 -13.75 10.29
C ALA A 163 4.86 -12.32 10.51
N PHE A 164 5.63 -12.11 11.57
CA PHE A 164 6.24 -10.82 11.85
C PHE A 164 7.37 -10.46 10.88
N LEU A 165 8.23 -11.44 10.53
CA LEU A 165 9.30 -11.25 9.54
C LEU A 165 8.75 -10.95 8.14
N GLU A 166 7.66 -11.60 7.75
CA GLU A 166 6.97 -11.31 6.48
C GLU A 166 6.52 -9.84 6.40
N ARG A 167 5.96 -9.31 7.51
CA ARG A 167 5.58 -7.90 7.57
C ARG A 167 6.79 -6.96 7.52
N ILE A 168 7.91 -7.31 8.19
CA ILE A 168 9.15 -6.51 8.12
C ILE A 168 9.67 -6.48 6.68
N ARG A 169 9.62 -7.60 5.96
CA ARG A 169 10.01 -7.67 4.55
C ARG A 169 9.27 -6.66 3.69
N GLU A 170 7.98 -6.47 3.93
CA GLU A 170 7.18 -5.50 3.19
C GLU A 170 7.74 -4.07 3.26
N TRP A 171 8.43 -3.72 4.33
CA TRP A 171 9.06 -2.42 4.50
C TRP A 171 10.49 -2.33 3.93
N GLY A 172 11.01 -3.42 3.34
CA GLY A 172 12.34 -3.45 2.74
C GLY A 172 13.47 -3.15 3.70
N LYS A 173 13.29 -3.42 5.01
CA LYS A 173 14.28 -3.07 6.04
C LYS A 173 15.43 -4.06 6.10
N LYS A 174 16.63 -3.54 6.41
CA LYS A 174 17.76 -4.41 6.75
C LYS A 174 17.47 -5.12 8.06
N VAL A 175 17.57 -6.43 8.05
CA VAL A 175 17.33 -7.29 9.21
C VAL A 175 18.61 -8.01 9.57
N VAL A 176 18.96 -8.01 10.85
CA VAL A 176 20.00 -8.84 11.45
C VAL A 176 19.29 -9.81 12.39
N ILE A 177 19.61 -11.09 12.30
CA ILE A 177 19.02 -12.12 13.14
C ILE A 177 19.98 -12.46 14.27
N VAL A 178 19.46 -12.39 15.48
CA VAL A 178 20.16 -12.78 16.70
C VAL A 178 19.55 -14.07 17.25
N VAL A 179 20.29 -15.16 17.19
CA VAL A 179 19.88 -16.44 17.78
C VAL A 179 20.40 -16.49 19.20
N ASN A 180 19.55 -16.05 20.14
CA ASN A 180 19.89 -15.99 21.56
C ASN A 180 19.73 -17.34 22.25
N LYS A 181 20.30 -17.47 23.45
CA LYS A 181 20.30 -18.68 24.30
C LYS A 181 21.05 -19.87 23.65
N ILE A 182 22.07 -19.59 22.85
CA ILE A 182 22.86 -20.65 22.21
C ILE A 182 23.56 -21.57 23.22
N ASP A 183 23.74 -21.09 24.46
CA ASP A 183 24.26 -21.86 25.60
C ASP A 183 23.38 -23.03 26.03
N LEU A 184 22.09 -23.06 25.64
CA LEU A 184 21.21 -24.21 25.91
C LEU A 184 21.53 -25.40 25.00
N ILE A 185 22.25 -25.18 23.91
CA ILE A 185 22.62 -26.21 22.93
C ILE A 185 24.07 -26.64 23.20
N GLU A 186 24.26 -27.79 23.76
CA GLU A 186 25.58 -28.25 24.19
C GLU A 186 26.45 -28.72 23.00
N ALA A 187 25.86 -29.53 22.10
CA ALA A 187 26.61 -30.12 21.01
C ALA A 187 26.86 -29.13 19.85
N PRO A 188 28.11 -28.96 19.40
CA PRO A 188 28.43 -28.04 18.29
C PRO A 188 27.69 -28.40 16.98
N ALA A 189 27.46 -29.70 16.70
CA ALA A 189 26.72 -30.14 15.52
C ALA A 189 25.24 -29.67 15.54
N ASP A 190 24.61 -29.73 16.71
CA ASP A 190 23.23 -29.28 16.88
C ASP A 190 23.13 -27.76 16.74
N ARG A 191 24.13 -27.00 17.23
CA ARG A 191 24.21 -25.54 17.00
C ARG A 191 24.25 -25.21 15.52
N GLN A 192 25.08 -25.94 14.74
CA GLN A 192 25.17 -25.73 13.30
C GLN A 192 23.85 -26.06 12.61
N THR A 193 23.20 -27.15 12.97
CA THR A 193 21.88 -27.54 12.43
C THR A 193 20.83 -26.46 12.68
N ILE A 194 20.80 -25.86 13.88
CA ILE A 194 19.89 -24.76 14.22
C ILE A 194 20.19 -23.50 13.39
N LEU A 195 21.47 -23.16 13.24
CA LEU A 195 21.88 -21.98 12.45
C LEU A 195 21.54 -22.14 10.96
N ASP A 196 21.70 -23.33 10.40
CA ASP A 196 21.34 -23.63 9.02
C ASP A 196 19.81 -23.57 8.84
N PHE A 197 19.04 -24.13 9.78
CA PHE A 197 17.60 -24.00 9.81
C PHE A 197 17.14 -22.53 9.85
N VAL A 198 17.77 -21.74 10.72
CA VAL A 198 17.48 -20.30 10.83
C VAL A 198 17.79 -19.57 9.53
N ARG A 199 18.93 -19.87 8.90
CA ARG A 199 19.34 -19.26 7.64
C ARG A 199 18.37 -19.57 6.50
N ASP A 200 17.99 -20.83 6.33
CA ASP A 200 17.09 -21.25 5.25
C ASP A 200 15.69 -20.65 5.39
N ASN A 201 15.15 -20.62 6.62
CA ASN A 201 13.87 -19.97 6.90
C ASN A 201 13.95 -18.45 6.68
N ALA A 202 15.01 -17.81 7.15
CA ALA A 202 15.19 -16.38 6.97
C ALA A 202 15.29 -16.00 5.49
N ARG A 203 16.03 -16.74 4.68
CA ARG A 203 16.09 -16.54 3.23
C ARG A 203 14.71 -16.66 2.57
N THR A 204 13.95 -17.67 2.97
CA THR A 204 12.59 -17.88 2.43
C THR A 204 11.65 -16.75 2.82
N LEU A 205 11.67 -16.33 4.08
CA LEU A 205 10.76 -15.32 4.61
C LEU A 205 11.12 -13.88 4.17
N LEU A 206 12.40 -13.53 4.17
CA LEU A 206 12.87 -12.19 3.86
C LEU A 206 13.20 -12.00 2.36
N GLY A 207 13.47 -13.09 1.62
CA GLY A 207 13.93 -13.02 0.23
C GLY A 207 15.39 -12.54 0.09
N ILE A 208 16.12 -12.39 1.20
CA ILE A 208 17.52 -11.97 1.27
C ILE A 208 18.29 -12.89 2.22
N ASP A 209 19.63 -12.84 2.20
CA ASP A 209 20.50 -13.56 3.12
C ASP A 209 20.90 -12.63 4.28
N PRO A 210 20.23 -12.65 5.43
CA PRO A 210 20.54 -11.75 6.54
C PRO A 210 21.79 -12.21 7.28
N GLN A 211 22.44 -11.28 7.95
CA GLN A 211 23.49 -11.60 8.94
C GLN A 211 22.85 -12.32 10.14
N ILE A 212 23.47 -13.42 10.58
CA ILE A 212 22.99 -14.23 11.69
C ILE A 212 24.06 -14.34 12.76
N PHE A 213 23.74 -13.94 13.98
CA PHE A 213 24.64 -13.98 15.12
C PHE A 213 24.07 -14.90 16.21
N PRO A 214 24.69 -16.08 16.44
CA PRO A 214 24.42 -16.88 17.62
C PRO A 214 25.02 -16.20 18.86
N VAL A 215 24.23 -16.05 19.93
CA VAL A 215 24.69 -15.41 21.17
C VAL A 215 24.10 -16.08 22.40
N SER A 216 24.77 -15.90 23.54
CA SER A 216 24.18 -16.11 24.86
C SER A 216 24.22 -14.81 25.65
N ALA A 217 23.09 -14.10 25.69
CA ALA A 217 22.95 -12.90 26.49
C ALA A 217 23.23 -13.15 27.97
N ARG A 218 22.88 -14.33 28.49
CA ARG A 218 23.12 -14.73 29.89
C ARG A 218 24.61 -14.81 30.19
N LEU A 219 25.39 -15.49 29.35
CA LEU A 219 26.86 -15.61 29.54
C LEU A 219 27.56 -14.26 29.35
N ALA A 220 27.09 -13.47 28.37
CA ALA A 220 27.62 -12.12 28.16
C ALA A 220 27.39 -11.21 29.39
N GLN A 221 26.18 -11.22 29.99
CA GLN A 221 25.94 -10.49 31.21
C GLN A 221 26.79 -10.97 32.40
N GLN A 222 26.97 -12.30 32.55
CA GLN A 222 27.85 -12.85 33.59
C GLN A 222 29.27 -12.40 33.43
N ALA A 223 29.80 -12.42 32.21
CA ALA A 223 31.17 -11.95 31.93
C ALA A 223 31.34 -10.45 32.23
N ARG A 224 30.36 -9.63 31.86
CA ARG A 224 30.37 -8.18 32.15
C ARG A 224 30.27 -7.90 33.63
N ALA A 225 29.41 -8.59 34.36
CA ALA A 225 29.31 -8.48 35.82
C ALA A 225 30.62 -8.86 36.53
N ALA A 226 31.30 -9.88 36.03
CA ALA A 226 32.61 -10.31 36.56
C ALA A 226 33.76 -9.31 36.27
N ALA A 227 33.70 -8.65 35.11
CA ALA A 227 34.70 -7.64 34.74
C ALA A 227 34.59 -6.36 35.55
N GLY A 228 33.38 -6.00 36.03
CA GLY A 228 33.07 -4.76 36.72
C GLY A 228 32.81 -3.59 35.76
N GLU A 229 32.28 -2.48 36.30
CA GLU A 229 31.89 -1.31 35.50
C GLU A 229 33.11 -0.71 34.77
N GLY A 230 32.89 -0.35 33.50
CA GLY A 230 33.88 0.33 32.64
C GLY A 230 35.04 -0.55 32.16
N ARG A 231 35.04 -1.85 32.42
CA ARG A 231 36.06 -2.78 31.93
C ARG A 231 35.52 -3.67 30.83
N ALA A 232 36.37 -3.92 29.81
CA ALA A 232 36.06 -4.85 28.76
C ALA A 232 35.87 -6.28 29.32
N PRO A 233 34.79 -7.00 28.97
CA PRO A 233 34.60 -8.35 29.42
C PRO A 233 35.63 -9.29 28.76
N SER A 234 36.07 -10.31 29.48
CA SER A 234 37.02 -11.30 29.00
C SER A 234 36.81 -12.64 29.70
N GLY A 235 37.54 -13.65 29.22
CA GLY A 235 37.55 -14.99 29.79
C GLY A 235 36.48 -15.95 29.23
N PRO A 236 36.43 -17.18 29.75
CA PRO A 236 35.69 -18.28 29.14
C PRO A 236 34.18 -17.99 28.95
N ALA A 237 33.55 -17.28 29.87
CA ALA A 237 32.13 -16.93 29.76
C ALA A 237 31.87 -15.94 28.63
N TRP A 238 32.77 -14.98 28.42
CA TRP A 238 32.68 -14.05 27.30
C TRP A 238 32.89 -14.74 25.97
N GLU A 239 33.90 -15.56 25.84
CA GLU A 239 34.16 -16.34 24.62
C GLU A 239 33.00 -17.29 24.30
N ALA A 240 32.46 -18.00 25.29
CA ALA A 240 31.34 -18.89 25.15
C ALA A 240 30.01 -18.16 24.85
N SER A 241 29.93 -16.87 25.19
CA SER A 241 28.75 -16.05 24.89
C SER A 241 28.57 -15.77 23.38
N LEU A 242 29.61 -15.85 22.59
CA LEU A 242 29.69 -15.47 21.17
C LEU A 242 29.17 -14.04 20.89
N PHE A 243 29.25 -13.16 21.89
CA PHE A 243 28.67 -11.82 21.82
C PHE A 243 29.58 -10.84 21.07
N SER A 244 30.90 -11.04 21.13
CA SER A 244 31.88 -10.15 20.51
C SER A 244 31.68 -9.92 19.00
N PRO A 245 31.41 -10.93 18.15
CA PRO A 245 31.19 -10.69 16.72
C PRO A 245 29.99 -9.79 16.43
N LEU A 246 28.91 -9.91 17.21
CA LEU A 246 27.74 -9.07 17.06
C LEU A 246 28.03 -7.62 17.52
N GLU A 247 28.74 -7.47 18.64
CA GLU A 247 29.11 -6.16 19.16
C GLU A 247 30.04 -5.42 18.18
N THR A 248 31.06 -6.10 17.65
CA THR A 248 31.91 -5.57 16.58
C THR A 248 31.12 -5.19 15.34
N TYR A 249 30.18 -6.05 14.90
CA TYR A 249 29.33 -5.73 13.77
C TYR A 249 28.49 -4.46 14.00
N LEU A 250 27.84 -4.32 15.15
CA LEU A 250 26.96 -3.18 15.43
C LEU A 250 27.70 -1.88 15.69
N LEU A 251 28.85 -1.94 16.33
CA LEU A 251 29.57 -0.74 16.79
C LEU A 251 30.73 -0.35 15.87
N GLU A 252 31.36 -1.30 15.20
CA GLU A 252 32.57 -1.08 14.40
C GLU A 252 32.33 -1.26 12.89
N THR A 253 31.63 -2.36 12.48
CA THR A 253 31.40 -2.67 11.06
C THR A 253 30.28 -1.80 10.47
N LEU A 254 29.25 -1.45 11.26
CA LEU A 254 28.36 -0.36 10.92
C LEU A 254 29.11 0.96 11.17
N ASP A 255 30.17 1.20 10.42
CA ASP A 255 30.86 2.46 10.42
C ASP A 255 29.93 3.62 10.06
N THR A 256 30.41 4.83 10.18
CA THR A 256 29.61 6.02 9.86
C THR A 256 29.05 5.95 8.44
N GLY A 257 29.78 5.41 7.48
CA GLY A 257 29.37 5.29 6.08
C GLY A 257 28.20 4.31 5.87
N GLU A 258 28.30 3.11 6.45
CA GLU A 258 27.24 2.09 6.35
C GLU A 258 25.95 2.53 7.08
N ARG A 259 26.08 3.12 8.28
CA ARG A 259 24.95 3.71 9.01
C ARG A 259 24.26 4.81 8.20
N TRP A 260 25.04 5.66 7.53
CA TRP A 260 24.50 6.69 6.65
C TRP A 260 23.76 6.10 5.45
N ARG A 261 24.34 5.11 4.81
CA ARG A 261 23.69 4.43 3.68
C ARG A 261 22.33 3.86 4.09
N LEU A 262 22.29 3.12 5.19
CA LEU A 262 21.04 2.54 5.70
C LEU A 262 20.02 3.62 6.07
N LYS A 263 20.49 4.72 6.64
CA LYS A 263 19.62 5.84 7.00
C LYS A 263 19.02 6.53 5.79
N LEU A 264 19.78 6.69 4.71
CA LEU A 264 19.30 7.24 3.45
C LEU A 264 18.37 6.28 2.68
N GLU A 265 18.65 4.98 2.70
CA GLU A 265 17.80 3.98 2.05
C GLU A 265 16.40 3.87 2.70
N ASN A 266 16.24 4.25 3.95
CA ASN A 266 15.02 4.10 4.72
C ASN A 266 13.82 4.90 4.15
N PRO A 267 13.87 6.23 3.97
CA PRO A 267 12.74 6.98 3.40
C PRO A 267 12.41 6.58 1.97
N LEU A 268 13.43 6.20 1.19
CA LEU A 268 13.25 5.70 -0.17
C LEU A 268 12.48 4.39 -0.19
N GLY A 269 12.77 3.47 0.74
CA GLY A 269 12.02 2.21 0.89
C GLY A 269 10.55 2.45 1.23
N VAL A 270 10.27 3.37 2.14
CA VAL A 270 8.90 3.78 2.48
C VAL A 270 8.20 4.41 1.28
N ALA A 271 8.86 5.32 0.58
CA ALA A 271 8.32 5.99 -0.60
C ALA A 271 8.02 4.98 -1.72
N SER A 272 8.94 4.04 -1.99
CA SER A 272 8.75 2.98 -3.00
C SER A 272 7.53 2.11 -2.68
N LYS A 273 7.41 1.63 -1.44
CA LYS A 273 6.25 0.82 -1.01
C LYS A 273 4.92 1.55 -1.22
N LEU A 274 4.87 2.82 -0.84
CA LEU A 274 3.65 3.61 -0.99
C LEU A 274 3.36 3.91 -2.46
N LEU A 275 4.37 4.18 -3.27
CA LEU A 275 4.20 4.34 -4.72
C LEU A 275 3.62 3.07 -5.34
N ASP A 276 4.14 1.89 -5.01
CA ASP A 276 3.62 0.61 -5.52
C ASP A 276 2.14 0.40 -5.13
N LYS A 277 1.78 0.70 -3.86
CA LYS A 277 0.38 0.67 -3.39
C LYS A 277 -0.51 1.56 -4.26
N TYR A 278 -0.13 2.82 -4.48
CA TYR A 278 -0.97 3.78 -5.19
C TYR A 278 -0.96 3.59 -6.71
N ILE A 279 0.14 3.10 -7.29
CA ILE A 279 0.19 2.69 -8.70
C ILE A 279 -0.81 1.55 -8.95
N ALA A 280 -0.89 0.56 -8.07
CA ALA A 280 -1.86 -0.53 -8.17
C ALA A 280 -3.30 0.00 -8.11
N ILE A 281 -3.63 0.87 -7.15
CA ILE A 281 -4.95 1.50 -7.01
C ILE A 281 -5.33 2.32 -8.25
N VAL A 282 -4.40 3.14 -8.77
CA VAL A 282 -4.64 3.96 -9.95
C VAL A 282 -4.82 3.10 -11.20
N SER A 283 -4.02 2.03 -11.35
CA SER A 283 -4.13 1.10 -12.47
C SER A 283 -5.48 0.37 -12.48
N GLU A 284 -5.97 -0.04 -11.31
CA GLU A 284 -7.29 -0.64 -11.16
C GLU A 284 -8.41 0.34 -11.55
N ARG A 285 -8.36 1.58 -11.03
CA ARG A 285 -9.33 2.63 -11.39
C ARG A 285 -9.30 2.94 -12.89
N GLN A 286 -8.12 3.00 -13.49
CA GLN A 286 -7.97 3.23 -14.93
C GLN A 286 -8.59 2.09 -15.76
N ALA A 287 -8.41 0.83 -15.33
CA ALA A 287 -9.01 -0.33 -15.99
C ALA A 287 -10.55 -0.29 -15.94
N LEU A 288 -11.12 0.06 -14.79
CA LEU A 288 -12.56 0.23 -14.62
C LEU A 288 -13.11 1.36 -15.52
N LEU A 289 -12.47 2.54 -15.50
CA LEU A 289 -12.88 3.66 -16.34
C LEU A 289 -12.80 3.32 -17.83
N LYS A 290 -11.78 2.59 -18.27
CA LYS A 290 -11.66 2.15 -19.65
C LYS A 290 -12.84 1.26 -20.06
N SER A 291 -13.25 0.32 -19.22
CA SER A 291 -14.41 -0.53 -19.44
C SER A 291 -15.71 0.28 -19.54
N ASP A 292 -15.87 1.31 -18.70
CA ASP A 292 -17.02 2.20 -18.72
C ASP A 292 -17.08 3.01 -20.02
N PHE A 293 -15.94 3.53 -20.50
CA PHE A 293 -15.86 4.23 -21.80
C PHE A 293 -16.17 3.32 -22.98
N GLU A 294 -15.65 2.09 -23.01
CA GLU A 294 -15.96 1.11 -24.05
C GLU A 294 -17.46 0.79 -24.07
N THR A 295 -18.10 0.75 -22.91
CA THR A 295 -19.56 0.55 -22.79
C THR A 295 -20.32 1.76 -23.34
N LEU A 296 -19.90 2.99 -23.05
CA LEU A 296 -20.50 4.21 -23.57
C LEU A 296 -20.37 4.31 -25.09
N ASP A 297 -19.20 4.02 -25.65
CA ASP A 297 -18.97 3.99 -27.09
C ASP A 297 -19.92 2.99 -27.78
N THR A 298 -20.11 1.80 -27.18
CA THR A 298 -21.06 0.80 -27.69
C THR A 298 -22.51 1.31 -27.68
N ILE A 299 -22.92 2.01 -26.62
CA ILE A 299 -24.25 2.62 -26.50
C ILE A 299 -24.42 3.71 -27.57
N ASP A 300 -23.44 4.57 -27.77
CA ASP A 300 -23.48 5.64 -28.78
C ASP A 300 -23.58 5.05 -30.20
N GLU A 301 -22.84 3.99 -30.52
CA GLU A 301 -22.96 3.27 -31.79
C GLU A 301 -24.38 2.68 -32.01
N GLN A 302 -24.94 2.06 -30.95
CA GLN A 302 -26.29 1.51 -31.02
C GLN A 302 -27.36 2.61 -31.20
N LEU A 303 -27.18 3.75 -30.52
CA LEU A 303 -28.07 4.89 -30.64
C LEU A 303 -28.04 5.49 -32.05
N ALA A 304 -26.86 5.64 -32.63
CA ALA A 304 -26.67 6.12 -34.00
C ALA A 304 -27.32 5.16 -35.03
N ALA A 305 -27.14 3.86 -34.85
CA ALA A 305 -27.76 2.85 -35.69
C ALA A 305 -29.30 2.90 -35.58
N TYR A 306 -29.83 3.01 -34.36
CA TYR A 306 -31.28 3.13 -34.13
C TYR A 306 -31.85 4.42 -34.75
N GLU A 307 -31.17 5.55 -34.63
CA GLU A 307 -31.54 6.81 -35.27
C GLU A 307 -31.61 6.67 -36.80
N GLN A 308 -30.65 6.01 -37.41
CA GLN A 308 -30.58 5.78 -38.84
C GLN A 308 -31.74 4.86 -39.31
N ASP A 309 -32.04 3.81 -38.57
CA ASP A 309 -33.13 2.91 -38.90
C ASP A 309 -34.48 3.62 -38.76
N MET A 310 -34.67 4.40 -37.68
CA MET A 310 -35.88 5.22 -37.52
C MET A 310 -36.06 6.24 -38.65
N GLN A 311 -34.97 6.93 -39.05
CA GLN A 311 -35.05 7.85 -40.19
C GLN A 311 -35.48 7.13 -41.49
N ARG A 312 -34.93 5.93 -41.74
CA ARG A 312 -35.27 5.13 -42.92
C ARG A 312 -36.70 4.69 -42.89
N ASP A 313 -37.20 4.18 -41.76
CA ASP A 313 -38.58 3.76 -41.58
C ASP A 313 -39.53 4.94 -41.73
N PHE A 314 -39.18 6.10 -41.18
CA PHE A 314 -39.95 7.31 -41.31
C PHE A 314 -40.04 7.77 -42.77
N GLN A 315 -38.93 7.76 -43.51
CA GLN A 315 -38.91 8.08 -44.94
C GLN A 315 -39.78 7.09 -45.75
N TYR A 316 -39.67 5.82 -45.43
CA TYR A 316 -40.53 4.78 -46.08
C TYR A 316 -42.01 5.03 -45.84
N GLN A 317 -42.40 5.36 -44.63
CA GLN A 317 -43.80 5.66 -44.31
C GLN A 317 -44.26 6.97 -44.96
N PHE A 318 -43.44 8.00 -44.99
CA PHE A 318 -43.75 9.22 -45.73
C PHE A 318 -43.98 8.97 -47.21
N ALA A 319 -43.13 8.19 -47.85
CA ALA A 319 -43.34 7.83 -49.25
C ALA A 319 -44.67 7.06 -49.49
N ARG A 320 -45.13 6.27 -48.53
CA ARG A 320 -46.43 5.60 -48.60
C ARG A 320 -47.60 6.59 -48.51
N VAL A 321 -47.50 7.60 -47.64
CA VAL A 321 -48.49 8.67 -47.52
C VAL A 321 -48.53 9.49 -48.82
N ASP A 322 -47.36 9.87 -49.36
CA ASP A 322 -47.26 10.56 -50.63
C ASP A 322 -47.92 9.78 -51.79
N ASN A 323 -47.71 8.46 -51.86
CA ASN A 323 -48.39 7.61 -52.84
C ASN A 323 -49.93 7.63 -52.71
N VAL A 324 -50.45 7.72 -51.49
CA VAL A 324 -51.93 7.86 -51.27
C VAL A 324 -52.40 9.21 -51.79
N LEU A 325 -51.63 10.29 -51.58
CA LEU A 325 -51.93 11.63 -52.07
C LEU A 325 -51.88 11.70 -53.61
N TYR A 326 -50.84 11.07 -54.22
CA TYR A 326 -50.80 10.93 -55.68
C TYR A 326 -52.00 10.17 -56.26
N ALA A 327 -52.35 9.06 -55.66
CA ALA A 327 -53.56 8.28 -56.07
C ALA A 327 -54.82 9.08 -55.85
N MET A 328 -54.89 9.94 -54.85
CA MET A 328 -56.04 10.88 -54.67
C MET A 328 -56.10 11.88 -55.83
N ALA A 329 -54.92 12.51 -56.16
CA ALA A 329 -54.85 13.47 -57.25
C ALA A 329 -55.34 12.82 -58.62
N GLU A 330 -54.79 11.62 -58.88
CA GLU A 330 -55.17 10.87 -60.08
C GLU A 330 -56.71 10.55 -60.14
N ARG A 331 -57.29 10.13 -58.99
CA ARG A 331 -58.73 9.92 -58.88
C ARG A 331 -59.53 11.21 -59.06
N GLY A 332 -59.01 12.32 -58.53
CA GLY A 332 -59.55 13.67 -58.67
C GLY A 332 -59.55 14.09 -60.14
N ASP A 333 -58.46 14.00 -60.81
CA ASP A 333 -58.36 14.32 -62.26
C ASP A 333 -59.26 13.50 -63.10
N LYS A 334 -59.35 12.19 -62.90
CA LYS A 334 -60.23 11.28 -63.58
C LYS A 334 -61.73 11.63 -63.29
N PHE A 335 -62.04 11.95 -62.02
CA PHE A 335 -63.39 12.36 -61.66
C PHE A 335 -63.84 13.64 -62.40
N PHE A 336 -62.97 14.65 -62.50
CA PHE A 336 -63.20 15.89 -63.20
C PHE A 336 -63.31 15.67 -64.72
N ASP A 337 -62.44 14.86 -65.31
CA ASP A 337 -62.49 14.52 -66.73
C ASP A 337 -63.75 13.82 -67.11
N GLU A 338 -64.29 12.93 -66.26
CA GLU A 338 -65.54 12.22 -66.50
C GLU A 338 -66.79 13.08 -66.22
N THR A 339 -66.71 14.03 -65.28
CA THR A 339 -67.81 14.88 -64.84
C THR A 339 -67.97 16.06 -65.77
N MET A 340 -66.89 16.67 -66.32
CA MET A 340 -66.88 17.84 -67.15
C MET A 340 -67.13 17.56 -68.66
N ARG A 341 -67.57 16.37 -69.00
CA ARG A 341 -67.94 16.07 -70.39
C ARG A 341 -69.22 16.80 -70.82
N LEU A 342 -69.21 17.37 -72.00
CA LEU A 342 -70.34 18.12 -72.60
C LEU A 342 -71.68 17.37 -72.62
N THR A 343 -71.66 16.06 -72.46
CA THR A 343 -72.87 15.21 -72.40
C THR A 343 -73.56 15.25 -71.05
N ARG A 344 -72.98 15.85 -69.98
CA ARG A 344 -73.53 15.91 -68.60
C ARG A 344 -73.79 17.35 -68.09
N ILE A 345 -74.10 18.31 -69.00
CA ILE A 345 -74.34 19.73 -68.65
C ILE A 345 -75.44 19.90 -67.58
N ILE A 346 -76.46 19.06 -67.59
CA ILE A 346 -77.60 19.09 -66.63
C ILE A 346 -77.15 18.68 -65.22
N ASP A 347 -76.22 17.73 -65.10
CA ASP A 347 -75.67 17.31 -63.83
C ASP A 347 -74.71 18.37 -63.26
N LEU A 348 -74.04 19.14 -64.13
CA LEU A 348 -73.16 20.25 -63.75
C LEU A 348 -73.89 21.43 -63.12
N MET A 349 -75.21 21.58 -63.34
CA MET A 349 -76.04 22.62 -62.70
C MET A 349 -76.37 22.28 -61.22
N ASN A 350 -76.10 21.04 -60.75
CA ASN A 350 -76.35 20.63 -59.37
C ASN A 350 -75.04 20.42 -58.61
N GLY A 351 -74.48 21.50 -58.16
CA GLY A 351 -73.16 21.52 -57.44
C GLY A 351 -73.12 20.63 -56.17
N ALA A 352 -74.28 20.47 -55.48
CA ALA A 352 -74.36 19.61 -54.27
C ALA A 352 -74.18 18.13 -54.63
N LYS A 353 -74.71 17.70 -55.76
CA LYS A 353 -74.57 16.31 -56.24
C LYS A 353 -73.20 15.97 -56.71
N ILE A 354 -72.49 16.90 -57.30
CA ILE A 354 -71.08 16.77 -57.70
C ILE A 354 -70.15 16.74 -56.46
N SER A 355 -70.36 17.66 -55.49
CA SER A 355 -69.66 17.63 -54.26
C SER A 355 -69.79 16.31 -53.51
N ALA A 356 -71.00 15.80 -53.35
CA ALA A 356 -71.26 14.54 -52.67
C ALA A 356 -70.69 13.32 -53.43
N ALA A 357 -70.62 13.36 -54.76
CA ALA A 357 -69.95 12.34 -55.54
C ALA A 357 -68.43 12.41 -55.41
N PHE A 358 -67.82 13.60 -55.41
CA PHE A 358 -66.40 13.83 -55.20
C PHE A 358 -65.97 13.36 -53.80
N ASP A 359 -66.77 13.75 -52.78
CA ASP A 359 -66.50 13.31 -51.39
C ASP A 359 -66.53 11.78 -51.29
N ARG A 360 -67.43 11.11 -51.95
CA ARG A 360 -67.60 9.65 -51.91
C ARG A 360 -66.46 8.94 -52.69
N GLU A 361 -66.15 9.42 -53.91
CA GLU A 361 -65.29 8.71 -54.86
C GLU A 361 -63.82 9.07 -54.69
N VAL A 362 -63.51 10.28 -54.24
CA VAL A 362 -62.14 10.75 -54.09
C VAL A 362 -61.74 10.85 -52.61
N ILE A 363 -62.49 11.62 -51.79
CA ILE A 363 -62.11 11.91 -50.42
C ILE A 363 -62.30 10.71 -49.49
N ALA A 364 -63.47 10.08 -49.48
CA ALA A 364 -63.74 8.96 -48.58
C ALA A 364 -62.89 7.72 -48.84
N ALA A 365 -62.43 7.52 -50.07
CA ALA A 365 -61.46 6.47 -50.42
C ALA A 365 -60.08 6.83 -49.91
N THR A 366 -59.70 8.06 -50.05
CA THR A 366 -58.37 8.58 -49.57
C THR A 366 -58.23 8.54 -48.05
N SER A 367 -59.26 8.97 -47.32
CA SER A 367 -59.31 8.91 -45.87
C SER A 367 -59.09 7.50 -45.31
N ARG A 368 -59.76 6.50 -45.89
CA ARG A 368 -59.61 5.09 -45.51
C ARG A 368 -58.23 4.52 -45.83
N ASP A 369 -57.66 4.91 -46.94
CA ASP A 369 -56.30 4.49 -47.33
C ASP A 369 -55.29 5.13 -46.42
N LEU A 370 -55.42 6.44 -46.06
CA LEU A 370 -54.56 7.17 -45.13
C LEU A 370 -54.66 6.58 -43.72
N GLU A 371 -55.87 6.36 -43.19
CA GLU A 371 -56.05 5.73 -41.87
C GLU A 371 -55.39 4.33 -41.78
N ARG A 372 -55.49 3.52 -42.84
CA ARG A 372 -54.86 2.20 -42.89
C ARG A 372 -53.32 2.29 -42.82
N HIS A 373 -52.74 3.32 -43.45
CA HIS A 373 -51.29 3.51 -43.48
C HIS A 373 -50.77 4.18 -42.21
N VAL A 374 -51.54 5.12 -41.61
CA VAL A 374 -51.19 5.79 -40.36
C VAL A 374 -51.35 4.83 -39.15
N ASN A 375 -52.37 4.01 -39.10
CA ASN A 375 -52.53 2.97 -38.05
C ASN A 375 -51.47 1.87 -38.09
N GLY A 376 -50.72 1.74 -39.18
CA GLY A 376 -49.53 0.87 -39.27
C GLY A 376 -48.25 1.54 -38.79
N LEU A 377 -48.31 2.82 -38.39
CA LEU A 377 -47.20 3.59 -37.81
C LEU A 377 -47.16 3.52 -36.28
N MET A 378 -48.23 3.13 -35.62
CA MET A 378 -48.29 2.90 -34.17
C MET A 378 -48.08 1.41 -33.86
#